data_7c6ac91f4e7e50cfa835ff242bd694a4
#
_entry.id   7c6ac91f4e7e50cfa835ff242bd694a4
#
_cell.length_a   1.000
_cell.length_b   1.000
_cell.length_c   1.000
_cell.angle_alpha   90.00
_cell.angle_beta   90.00
_cell.angle_gamma   90.00
#
_symmetry.space_group_name_H-M   'P 1'
#
loop_
_entity.id
_entity.type
_entity.pdbx_description
1 polymer ?
#
loop_
_entity_poly.entity_id
_entity_poly.type
_entity_poly.pdbx_seq_one_letter_code
_entity_poly.pdbx_strand_id
1 'polypeptide(L)'
;MKLTTLFAVSVSLILSGFCSLGVQAHPVQENSSGDPVPAGAYYTDNYRNLFNEYLGISQQQTDRKIEQIWNHFFVNEKTKVYYESDDNTAYIYDTGNQDVRTEGMSYGMMICVQLDKQAEFDKLWRWAKKYMLYTSGKWSGYYAWHCTPHGVKIGKEPSCASDGEIYFITSLFFASHRWGNDGAYDYNQEAQKILKDVMSKDGSQGVYNLFNTESKLVTFVPEKIYYNYTDPSYNLPAFFELWALWSDTNKEFWKQTPDAARRLLADASHKKTGLFPDYSAFDGTPWKPKNWGYDTRRYQFDALRCAMNVGMDYYWFGKDAANQTEMISRLLNFFKQDNFTHEYFNVDGSAPAGNYSTGMIGANAVGAFALNDKDLAKECIQKLWDEPLPTGKFRYYSGMVYMMSMLHVSGNFRIIK
;
A
#
# COMPACT_ATOMS: atom_id res chain seq x y z
N MET A 1 -63.19 -42.31 -52.78
CA MET A 1 -62.90 -41.91 -51.41
C MET A 1 -61.36 -41.92 -51.21
N LYS A 2 -60.73 -40.82 -51.35
CA LYS A 2 -59.30 -40.65 -51.12
C LYS A 2 -59.12 -39.53 -50.07
N LEU A 3 -58.67 -39.88 -48.90
CA LEU A 3 -58.24 -38.89 -47.85
C LEU A 3 -56.90 -38.41 -48.22
N THR A 4 -56.75 -37.06 -48.24
CA THR A 4 -55.50 -36.38 -48.44
C THR A 4 -55.04 -35.84 -47.05
N THR A 5 -53.93 -36.35 -46.58
CA THR A 5 -53.31 -35.91 -45.29
C THR A 5 -52.38 -34.72 -45.58
N LEU A 6 -52.68 -33.58 -44.98
CA LEU A 6 -51.77 -32.39 -44.95
C LEU A 6 -50.73 -32.60 -43.86
N PHE A 7 -49.46 -32.54 -44.26
CA PHE A 7 -48.32 -32.39 -43.32
C PHE A 7 -48.09 -30.86 -43.03
N ALA A 8 -48.26 -30.48 -41.78
CA ALA A 8 -47.86 -29.14 -41.31
C ALA A 8 -46.38 -29.20 -40.85
N VAL A 9 -45.54 -28.40 -41.51
CA VAL A 9 -44.13 -28.19 -41.13
C VAL A 9 -44.07 -27.07 -40.12
N SER A 10 -43.74 -27.40 -38.88
CA SER A 10 -43.49 -26.41 -37.84
C SER A 10 -42.06 -25.88 -37.94
N VAL A 11 -41.90 -24.64 -38.32
CA VAL A 11 -40.61 -23.93 -38.26
C VAL A 11 -40.42 -23.41 -36.84
N SER A 12 -39.52 -24.02 -36.07
CA SER A 12 -39.09 -23.53 -34.77
C SER A 12 -38.07 -22.39 -34.96
N LEU A 13 -38.46 -21.18 -34.71
CA LEU A 13 -37.52 -20.04 -34.55
C LEU A 13 -36.78 -20.23 -33.23
N ILE A 14 -35.46 -20.45 -33.30
CA ILE A 14 -34.56 -20.37 -32.17
C ILE A 14 -34.25 -18.89 -31.96
N LEU A 15 -34.89 -18.26 -30.98
CA LEU A 15 -34.47 -16.96 -30.47
C LEU A 15 -33.19 -17.18 -29.63
N SER A 16 -32.05 -16.82 -30.20
CA SER A 16 -30.80 -16.63 -29.44
C SER A 16 -30.96 -15.43 -28.53
N GLY A 17 -31.23 -15.68 -27.25
CA GLY A 17 -31.22 -14.67 -26.22
C GLY A 17 -29.80 -14.11 -26.02
N PHE A 18 -29.56 -12.90 -26.49
CA PHE A 18 -28.41 -12.12 -26.04
C PHE A 18 -28.63 -11.81 -24.57
N CYS A 19 -27.91 -12.48 -23.68
CA CYS A 19 -27.75 -12.08 -22.30
C CYS A 19 -26.90 -10.82 -22.30
N SER A 20 -27.55 -9.63 -22.29
CA SER A 20 -26.89 -8.38 -21.96
C SER A 20 -26.46 -8.49 -20.48
N LEU A 21 -25.18 -8.65 -20.25
CA LEU A 21 -24.57 -8.39 -18.94
C LEU A 21 -24.87 -6.92 -18.61
N GLY A 22 -25.90 -6.71 -17.82
CA GLY A 22 -26.24 -5.40 -17.28
C GLY A 22 -25.06 -4.97 -16.38
N VAL A 23 -24.31 -3.99 -16.86
CA VAL A 23 -23.41 -3.22 -16.01
C VAL A 23 -24.30 -2.59 -14.94
N GLN A 24 -24.29 -3.12 -13.72
CA GLN A 24 -24.93 -2.45 -12.59
C GLN A 24 -24.23 -1.12 -12.41
N ALA A 25 -24.97 -0.02 -12.71
CA ALA A 25 -24.52 1.30 -12.38
C ALA A 25 -24.33 1.38 -10.86
N HIS A 26 -23.09 1.50 -10.42
CA HIS A 26 -22.82 1.75 -9.00
C HIS A 26 -23.43 3.11 -8.62
N PRO A 27 -23.99 3.23 -7.40
CA PRO A 27 -24.51 4.52 -6.94
C PRO A 27 -23.37 5.55 -6.99
N VAL A 28 -23.66 6.69 -7.61
CA VAL A 28 -22.75 7.84 -7.60
C VAL A 28 -22.59 8.27 -6.15
N GLN A 29 -21.40 8.17 -5.61
CA GLN A 29 -21.07 8.74 -4.31
C GLN A 29 -20.87 10.26 -4.48
N GLU A 30 -21.39 11.04 -3.55
CA GLU A 30 -21.19 12.49 -3.49
C GLU A 30 -20.15 12.78 -2.39
N ASN A 31 -19.30 13.77 -2.64
CA ASN A 31 -18.38 14.29 -1.63
C ASN A 31 -19.12 15.23 -0.65
N SER A 32 -18.44 15.77 0.34
CA SER A 32 -19.01 16.67 1.36
C SER A 32 -19.57 17.98 0.79
N SER A 33 -19.26 18.34 -0.47
CA SER A 33 -19.79 19.48 -1.19
C SER A 33 -20.99 19.12 -2.09
N GLY A 34 -21.39 17.84 -2.14
CA GLY A 34 -22.46 17.36 -3.03
C GLY A 34 -22.01 17.08 -4.46
N ASP A 35 -20.70 17.20 -4.76
CA ASP A 35 -20.17 16.85 -6.08
C ASP A 35 -20.03 15.34 -6.25
N PRO A 36 -20.29 14.79 -7.43
CA PRO A 36 -20.13 13.38 -7.69
C PRO A 36 -18.65 12.97 -7.56
N VAL A 37 -18.36 11.97 -6.74
CA VAL A 37 -17.02 11.36 -6.65
C VAL A 37 -16.77 10.58 -7.93
N PRO A 38 -15.65 10.80 -8.63
CA PRO A 38 -15.30 10.00 -9.79
C PRO A 38 -15.23 8.52 -9.42
N ALA A 39 -15.80 7.66 -10.27
CA ALA A 39 -15.66 6.22 -10.08
C ALA A 39 -14.17 5.85 -10.03
N GLY A 40 -13.78 5.00 -9.06
CA GLY A 40 -12.38 4.63 -8.83
C GLY A 40 -11.75 3.92 -10.04
N ALA A 41 -10.42 3.98 -10.11
CA ALA A 41 -9.63 3.38 -11.19
C ALA A 41 -9.85 1.85 -11.32
N TYR A 42 -10.19 1.16 -10.23
CA TYR A 42 -10.57 -0.26 -10.29
C TYR A 42 -11.71 -0.53 -11.27
N TYR A 43 -12.70 0.37 -11.33
CA TYR A 43 -13.90 0.24 -12.17
C TYR A 43 -13.74 0.82 -13.57
N THR A 44 -12.83 1.79 -13.74
CA THR A 44 -12.72 2.60 -14.96
C THR A 44 -11.44 2.37 -15.75
N ASP A 45 -10.43 1.72 -15.16
CA ASP A 45 -9.05 1.64 -15.64
C ASP A 45 -8.40 3.02 -15.92
N ASN A 46 -9.00 4.11 -15.40
CA ASN A 46 -8.49 5.46 -15.58
C ASN A 46 -7.57 5.83 -14.38
N TYR A 47 -6.27 5.84 -14.63
CA TYR A 47 -5.24 6.25 -13.66
C TYR A 47 -4.78 7.66 -13.99
N ARG A 48 -5.23 8.63 -13.18
CA ARG A 48 -4.96 10.05 -13.36
C ARG A 48 -3.48 10.37 -13.19
N ASN A 49 -2.95 11.22 -14.09
CA ASN A 49 -1.63 11.84 -13.92
C ASN A 49 -1.81 13.26 -13.36
N LEU A 50 -1.63 13.44 -12.06
CA LEU A 50 -1.83 14.75 -11.43
C LEU A 50 -0.75 15.77 -11.82
N PHE A 51 0.45 15.34 -12.23
CA PHE A 51 1.44 16.26 -12.82
C PHE A 51 0.95 16.88 -14.13
N ASN A 52 0.23 16.10 -14.94
CA ASN A 52 -0.39 16.64 -16.15
C ASN A 52 -1.57 17.56 -15.80
N GLU A 53 -2.47 17.13 -14.92
CA GLU A 53 -3.68 17.85 -14.58
C GLU A 53 -3.41 19.22 -13.93
N TYR A 54 -2.45 19.27 -13.01
CA TYR A 54 -2.17 20.48 -12.22
C TYR A 54 -1.02 21.33 -12.75
N LEU A 55 -0.05 20.72 -13.42
CA LEU A 55 1.20 21.39 -13.83
C LEU A 55 1.40 21.42 -15.36
N GLY A 56 0.55 20.75 -16.14
CA GLY A 56 0.70 20.64 -17.59
C GLY A 56 1.89 19.79 -18.03
N ILE A 57 2.48 18.99 -17.14
CA ILE A 57 3.63 18.14 -17.44
C ILE A 57 3.15 16.90 -18.18
N SER A 58 3.67 16.67 -19.39
CA SER A 58 3.25 15.54 -20.21
C SER A 58 3.61 14.19 -19.59
N GLN A 59 2.86 13.13 -19.94
CA GLN A 59 3.18 11.75 -19.51
C GLN A 59 4.63 11.38 -19.86
N GLN A 60 5.10 11.71 -21.06
CA GLN A 60 6.46 11.44 -21.48
C GLN A 60 7.53 12.11 -20.59
N GLN A 61 7.26 13.34 -20.10
CA GLN A 61 8.19 14.01 -19.16
C GLN A 61 8.16 13.33 -17.80
N THR A 62 6.99 12.93 -17.36
CA THR A 62 6.80 12.19 -16.09
C THR A 62 7.51 10.85 -16.14
N ASP A 63 7.35 10.08 -17.22
CA ASP A 63 7.98 8.77 -17.39
C ASP A 63 9.51 8.87 -17.42
N ARG A 64 10.05 9.90 -18.09
CA ARG A 64 11.51 10.18 -18.04
C ARG A 64 12.00 10.48 -16.61
N LYS A 65 11.22 11.23 -15.83
CA LYS A 65 11.58 11.50 -14.42
C LYS A 65 11.55 10.21 -13.59
N ILE A 66 10.55 9.35 -13.79
CA ILE A 66 10.48 8.03 -13.14
C ILE A 66 11.69 7.16 -13.50
N GLU A 67 12.10 7.16 -14.77
CA GLU A 67 13.31 6.43 -15.18
C GLU A 67 14.59 6.98 -14.51
N GLN A 68 14.71 8.30 -14.37
CA GLN A 68 15.80 8.93 -13.62
C GLN A 68 15.80 8.50 -12.14
N ILE A 69 14.62 8.42 -11.51
CA ILE A 69 14.45 7.97 -10.13
C ILE A 69 14.81 6.48 -9.99
N TRP A 70 14.37 5.64 -10.94
CA TRP A 70 14.79 4.24 -11.01
C TRP A 70 16.31 4.12 -11.08
N ASN A 71 16.95 4.82 -12.01
CA ASN A 71 18.39 4.82 -12.14
C ASN A 71 19.09 5.28 -10.85
N HIS A 72 18.53 6.26 -10.15
CA HIS A 72 19.10 6.77 -8.90
C HIS A 72 19.10 5.71 -7.79
N PHE A 73 17.97 5.01 -7.59
CA PHE A 73 17.82 4.09 -6.45
C PHE A 73 18.21 2.64 -6.77
N PHE A 74 18.18 2.22 -8.04
CA PHE A 74 18.43 0.82 -8.41
C PHE A 74 19.74 0.60 -9.18
N VAL A 75 20.28 1.61 -9.85
CA VAL A 75 21.41 1.43 -10.76
C VAL A 75 22.66 2.21 -10.35
N ASN A 76 22.53 3.48 -9.97
CA ASN A 76 23.66 4.37 -9.69
C ASN A 76 24.44 3.94 -8.44
N GLU A 77 25.69 3.53 -8.61
CA GLU A 77 26.56 3.01 -7.53
C GLU A 77 26.72 3.96 -6.32
N LYS A 78 26.56 5.26 -6.52
CA LYS A 78 26.71 6.26 -5.44
C LYS A 78 25.44 6.47 -4.61
N THR A 79 24.27 6.16 -5.19
CA THR A 79 22.98 6.53 -4.58
C THR A 79 22.01 5.36 -4.43
N LYS A 80 22.26 4.24 -5.10
CA LYS A 80 21.38 3.08 -5.08
C LYS A 80 21.14 2.56 -3.67
N VAL A 81 20.00 1.92 -3.49
CA VAL A 81 19.62 1.12 -2.33
C VAL A 81 19.41 -0.34 -2.72
N TYR A 82 19.30 -0.66 -3.99
CA TYR A 82 19.23 -2.01 -4.54
C TYR A 82 20.63 -2.58 -4.75
N TYR A 83 20.87 -3.78 -4.20
CA TYR A 83 22.16 -4.48 -4.31
C TYR A 83 21.95 -5.93 -4.70
N GLU A 84 22.72 -6.41 -5.66
CA GLU A 84 22.76 -7.82 -6.04
C GLU A 84 23.82 -8.59 -5.25
N SER A 85 23.55 -9.87 -5.01
CA SER A 85 24.48 -10.81 -4.38
C SER A 85 24.94 -11.88 -5.38
N ASP A 86 26.09 -12.53 -5.10
CA ASP A 86 26.70 -13.52 -6.00
C ASP A 86 25.83 -14.77 -6.22
N ASP A 87 24.86 -15.04 -5.35
CA ASP A 87 23.94 -16.18 -5.42
C ASP A 87 22.69 -15.92 -6.26
N ASN A 88 22.70 -14.94 -7.14
CA ASN A 88 21.58 -14.52 -7.96
C ASN A 88 20.36 -14.05 -7.16
N THR A 89 20.61 -13.41 -6.03
CA THR A 89 19.62 -12.73 -5.20
C THR A 89 19.90 -11.22 -5.18
N ALA A 90 18.94 -10.43 -4.68
CA ALA A 90 19.13 -9.00 -4.46
C ALA A 90 18.37 -8.54 -3.21
N TYR A 91 18.81 -7.41 -2.65
CA TYR A 91 18.18 -6.81 -1.49
C TYR A 91 18.11 -5.29 -1.58
N ILE A 92 17.14 -4.73 -0.85
CA ILE A 92 17.07 -3.28 -0.61
C ILE A 92 17.74 -2.99 0.73
N TYR A 93 18.75 -2.13 0.68
CA TYR A 93 19.61 -1.80 1.83
C TYR A 93 19.17 -0.54 2.54
N ASP A 94 18.84 -0.64 3.82
CA ASP A 94 18.69 0.52 4.69
C ASP A 94 20.07 1.11 5.00
N THR A 95 20.42 2.13 4.24
CA THR A 95 21.71 2.82 4.36
C THR A 95 21.87 3.60 5.65
N GLY A 96 20.78 3.87 6.35
CA GLY A 96 20.76 4.55 7.65
C GLY A 96 21.13 3.61 8.79
N ASN A 97 20.51 2.43 8.82
CA ASN A 97 20.67 1.42 9.89
C ASN A 97 21.62 0.31 9.51
N GLN A 98 22.07 0.24 8.25
CA GLN A 98 23.01 -0.74 7.73
C GLN A 98 22.47 -2.19 7.81
N ASP A 99 21.18 -2.34 7.55
CA ASP A 99 20.48 -3.63 7.53
C ASP A 99 19.57 -3.76 6.28
N VAL A 100 18.91 -4.91 6.19
CA VAL A 100 17.91 -5.22 5.15
C VAL A 100 16.60 -5.53 5.86
N ARG A 101 15.52 -4.80 5.53
CA ARG A 101 14.22 -4.89 6.19
C ARG A 101 13.15 -5.43 5.26
N THR A 102 12.17 -6.15 5.81
CA THR A 102 11.00 -6.60 5.04
C THR A 102 10.25 -5.43 4.42
N GLU A 103 10.20 -4.28 5.07
CA GLU A 103 9.67 -3.03 4.55
C GLU A 103 10.32 -2.67 3.19
N GLY A 104 11.64 -2.48 3.18
CA GLY A 104 12.35 -2.12 1.95
C GLY A 104 12.28 -3.20 0.87
N MET A 105 12.38 -4.48 1.26
CA MET A 105 12.27 -5.60 0.34
C MET A 105 10.91 -5.61 -0.36
N SER A 106 9.82 -5.44 0.39
CA SER A 106 8.47 -5.46 -0.13
C SER A 106 8.13 -4.21 -0.96
N TYR A 107 8.64 -3.03 -0.59
CA TYR A 107 8.55 -1.82 -1.40
C TYR A 107 9.32 -1.95 -2.71
N GLY A 108 10.54 -2.53 -2.66
CA GLY A 108 11.33 -2.82 -3.86
C GLY A 108 10.59 -3.73 -4.82
N MET A 109 9.96 -4.80 -4.32
CA MET A 109 9.12 -5.69 -5.12
C MET A 109 7.92 -4.96 -5.71
N MET A 110 7.22 -4.13 -4.93
CA MET A 110 6.09 -3.34 -5.44
C MET A 110 6.52 -2.38 -6.55
N ILE A 111 7.62 -1.67 -6.38
CA ILE A 111 8.18 -0.78 -7.41
C ILE A 111 8.55 -1.58 -8.67
N CYS A 112 9.21 -2.72 -8.51
CA CYS A 112 9.60 -3.59 -9.63
C CYS A 112 8.38 -4.07 -10.42
N VAL A 113 7.32 -4.54 -9.74
CA VAL A 113 6.13 -5.01 -10.45
C VAL A 113 5.37 -3.87 -11.13
N GLN A 114 5.36 -2.66 -10.55
CA GLN A 114 4.74 -1.50 -11.20
C GLN A 114 5.50 -1.04 -12.45
N LEU A 115 6.82 -1.18 -12.46
CA LEU A 115 7.69 -0.77 -13.57
C LEU A 115 8.05 -1.90 -14.56
N ASP A 116 7.42 -3.08 -14.43
CA ASP A 116 7.69 -4.26 -15.28
C ASP A 116 9.15 -4.74 -15.23
N LYS A 117 9.73 -4.80 -14.03
CA LYS A 117 11.11 -5.22 -13.74
C LYS A 117 11.12 -6.61 -13.09
N GLN A 118 10.76 -7.63 -13.88
CA GLN A 118 10.61 -9.01 -13.37
C GLN A 118 11.92 -9.59 -12.83
N ALA A 119 13.05 -9.34 -13.49
CA ALA A 119 14.33 -9.90 -13.07
C ALA A 119 14.75 -9.40 -11.68
N GLU A 120 14.58 -8.10 -11.40
CA GLU A 120 14.88 -7.50 -10.11
C GLU A 120 13.88 -7.97 -9.05
N PHE A 121 12.59 -8.07 -9.41
CA PHE A 121 11.55 -8.62 -8.54
C PHE A 121 11.89 -10.04 -8.08
N ASP A 122 12.25 -10.93 -9.00
CA ASP A 122 12.57 -12.33 -8.68
C ASP A 122 13.79 -12.46 -7.80
N LYS A 123 14.80 -11.62 -7.99
CA LYS A 123 16.00 -11.59 -7.15
C LYS A 123 15.67 -11.13 -5.72
N LEU A 124 14.84 -10.10 -5.57
CA LEU A 124 14.36 -9.62 -4.26
C LEU A 124 13.53 -10.69 -3.56
N TRP A 125 12.57 -11.31 -4.27
CA TRP A 125 11.74 -12.37 -3.70
C TRP A 125 12.57 -13.59 -3.27
N ARG A 126 13.55 -13.97 -4.09
CA ARG A 126 14.47 -15.08 -3.76
C ARG A 126 15.26 -14.79 -2.49
N TRP A 127 15.73 -13.56 -2.33
CA TRP A 127 16.46 -13.14 -1.12
C TRP A 127 15.57 -13.21 0.12
N ALA A 128 14.36 -12.65 0.07
CA ALA A 128 13.41 -12.68 1.17
C ALA A 128 13.07 -14.12 1.60
N LYS A 129 12.78 -15.00 0.64
CA LYS A 129 12.53 -16.43 0.92
C LYS A 129 13.73 -17.13 1.52
N LYS A 130 14.93 -16.85 1.04
CA LYS A 130 16.15 -17.55 1.48
C LYS A 130 16.60 -17.14 2.87
N TYR A 131 16.51 -15.86 3.18
CA TYR A 131 17.17 -15.30 4.35
C TYR A 131 16.20 -14.79 5.44
N MET A 132 15.02 -14.31 5.08
CA MET A 132 14.05 -13.76 6.03
C MET A 132 13.01 -14.80 6.47
N LEU A 133 12.52 -15.65 5.56
CA LEU A 133 11.46 -16.61 5.86
C LEU A 133 11.86 -17.56 7.01
N TYR A 134 10.94 -17.75 7.93
CA TYR A 134 11.00 -18.83 8.92
C TYR A 134 10.27 -20.07 8.38
N THR A 135 11.01 -21.15 8.21
CA THR A 135 10.47 -22.45 7.74
C THR A 135 10.08 -23.38 8.87
N SER A 136 10.40 -23.02 10.12
CA SER A 136 10.11 -23.81 11.33
C SER A 136 10.05 -22.91 12.57
N GLY A 137 9.66 -23.48 13.72
CA GLY A 137 9.54 -22.75 14.98
C GLY A 137 8.27 -21.92 15.11
N LYS A 138 8.18 -21.09 16.14
CA LYS A 138 6.97 -20.27 16.42
C LYS A 138 6.63 -19.28 15.31
N TRP A 139 7.65 -18.77 14.62
CA TRP A 139 7.52 -17.82 13.51
C TRP A 139 7.33 -18.48 12.13
N SER A 140 7.23 -19.81 12.04
CA SER A 140 7.10 -20.51 10.76
C SER A 140 6.02 -19.87 9.88
N GLY A 141 6.36 -19.51 8.62
CA GLY A 141 5.50 -18.83 7.66
C GLY A 141 5.59 -17.30 7.70
N TYR A 142 6.20 -16.71 8.72
CA TYR A 142 6.50 -15.28 8.78
C TYR A 142 7.95 -14.98 8.35
N TYR A 143 8.23 -13.69 8.08
CA TYR A 143 9.56 -13.21 7.67
C TYR A 143 10.20 -12.41 8.80
N ALA A 144 11.45 -12.69 9.13
CA ALA A 144 12.21 -11.87 10.08
C ALA A 144 12.31 -10.44 9.56
N TRP A 145 11.89 -9.46 10.36
CA TRP A 145 11.74 -8.09 9.89
C TRP A 145 13.05 -7.44 9.44
N HIS A 146 14.22 -7.91 9.96
CA HIS A 146 15.51 -7.40 9.53
C HIS A 146 16.63 -8.45 9.55
N CYS A 147 17.54 -8.30 8.60
CA CYS A 147 18.73 -9.13 8.44
C CYS A 147 19.94 -8.25 8.11
N THR A 148 21.15 -8.80 8.30
CA THR A 148 22.35 -8.20 7.71
C THR A 148 22.31 -8.35 6.18
N PRO A 149 23.12 -7.60 5.41
CA PRO A 149 23.26 -7.80 3.96
C PRO A 149 23.74 -9.21 3.55
N HIS A 150 24.32 -9.94 4.47
CA HIS A 150 24.74 -11.35 4.30
C HIS A 150 23.65 -12.36 4.68
N GLY A 151 22.41 -11.90 4.91
CA GLY A 151 21.26 -12.78 5.21
C GLY A 151 21.21 -13.34 6.62
N VAL A 152 21.98 -12.81 7.58
CA VAL A 152 21.90 -13.21 8.98
C VAL A 152 20.79 -12.43 9.68
N LYS A 153 19.80 -13.11 10.24
CA LYS A 153 18.73 -12.50 11.04
C LYS A 153 19.34 -11.78 12.26
N ILE A 154 18.97 -10.52 12.47
CA ILE A 154 19.53 -9.69 13.54
C ILE A 154 18.74 -9.92 14.84
N GLY A 155 19.43 -10.35 15.91
CA GLY A 155 18.81 -10.76 17.16
C GLY A 155 18.65 -12.27 17.29
N LYS A 156 18.19 -12.73 18.45
CA LYS A 156 18.08 -14.17 18.73
C LYS A 156 17.00 -14.84 17.88
N GLU A 157 15.86 -14.20 17.75
CA GLU A 157 14.70 -14.68 16.97
C GLU A 157 13.81 -13.47 16.66
N PRO A 158 14.22 -12.61 15.68
CA PRO A 158 13.46 -11.40 15.41
C PRO A 158 12.05 -11.71 14.91
N SER A 159 11.07 -10.92 15.36
CA SER A 159 9.68 -11.01 14.90
C SER A 159 9.55 -10.69 13.40
N CYS A 160 8.36 -10.82 12.86
CA CYS A 160 8.01 -10.13 11.61
C CYS A 160 7.69 -8.64 11.89
N ALA A 161 7.60 -7.84 10.83
CA ALA A 161 6.99 -6.52 10.82
C ALA A 161 5.81 -6.57 9.84
N SER A 162 4.61 -6.30 10.34
CA SER A 162 3.37 -6.62 9.62
C SER A 162 3.22 -5.97 8.26
N ASP A 163 3.78 -4.78 8.06
CA ASP A 163 3.76 -4.06 6.78
C ASP A 163 4.51 -4.80 5.66
N GLY A 164 5.61 -5.48 5.99
CA GLY A 164 6.37 -6.24 5.01
C GLY A 164 5.54 -7.36 4.37
N GLU A 165 4.84 -8.17 5.18
CA GLU A 165 3.97 -9.23 4.69
C GLU A 165 2.83 -8.69 3.82
N ILE A 166 2.25 -7.55 4.18
CA ILE A 166 1.14 -6.93 3.44
C ILE A 166 1.58 -6.54 2.03
N TYR A 167 2.73 -5.88 1.90
CA TYR A 167 3.27 -5.50 0.61
C TYR A 167 3.79 -6.70 -0.20
N PHE A 168 4.38 -7.73 0.44
CA PHE A 168 4.74 -8.97 -0.24
C PHE A 168 3.53 -9.64 -0.90
N ILE A 169 2.43 -9.82 -0.16
CA ILE A 169 1.21 -10.44 -0.67
C ILE A 169 0.69 -9.70 -1.90
N THR A 170 0.54 -8.36 -1.81
CA THR A 170 -0.04 -7.57 -2.89
C THR A 170 0.89 -7.52 -4.11
N SER A 171 2.22 -7.40 -3.88
CA SER A 171 3.21 -7.42 -4.96
C SER A 171 3.21 -8.75 -5.72
N LEU A 172 3.05 -9.87 -5.00
CA LEU A 172 2.98 -11.21 -5.61
C LEU A 172 1.69 -11.41 -6.41
N PHE A 173 0.55 -10.92 -5.94
CA PHE A 173 -0.67 -10.94 -6.76
C PHE A 173 -0.51 -10.10 -8.03
N PHE A 174 0.09 -8.93 -7.94
CA PHE A 174 0.38 -8.14 -9.15
C PHE A 174 1.36 -8.84 -10.09
N ALA A 175 2.39 -9.49 -9.55
CA ALA A 175 3.34 -10.29 -10.33
C ALA A 175 2.63 -11.44 -11.06
N SER A 176 1.73 -12.15 -10.38
CA SER A 176 0.89 -13.20 -10.98
C SER A 176 0.09 -12.69 -12.18
N HIS A 177 -0.56 -11.54 -12.03
CA HIS A 177 -1.38 -10.98 -13.10
C HIS A 177 -0.54 -10.36 -14.22
N ARG A 178 0.66 -9.86 -13.93
CA ARG A 178 1.52 -9.25 -14.95
C ARG A 178 2.32 -10.27 -15.75
N TRP A 179 2.91 -11.26 -15.07
CA TRP A 179 3.90 -12.16 -15.64
C TRP A 179 3.44 -13.63 -15.72
N GLY A 180 2.27 -13.93 -15.16
CA GLY A 180 1.76 -15.31 -15.07
C GLY A 180 2.43 -16.11 -13.95
N ASN A 181 2.19 -17.43 -13.94
CA ASN A 181 2.58 -18.32 -12.84
C ASN A 181 3.46 -19.50 -13.30
N ASP A 182 3.82 -19.55 -14.57
CA ASP A 182 4.56 -20.69 -15.18
C ASP A 182 6.08 -20.42 -15.26
N GLY A 183 6.57 -19.30 -14.65
CA GLY A 183 7.96 -18.87 -14.68
C GLY A 183 8.81 -19.42 -13.53
N ALA A 184 9.72 -18.58 -13.00
CA ALA A 184 10.57 -18.93 -11.86
C ALA A 184 9.77 -19.20 -10.58
N TYR A 185 8.60 -18.60 -10.48
CA TYR A 185 7.67 -18.75 -9.36
C TYR A 185 6.24 -18.81 -9.85
N ASP A 186 5.40 -19.61 -9.17
CA ASP A 186 3.96 -19.44 -9.15
C ASP A 186 3.63 -18.32 -8.14
N TYR A 187 3.60 -17.06 -8.62
CA TYR A 187 3.39 -15.89 -7.77
C TYR A 187 2.04 -15.91 -7.06
N ASN A 188 0.99 -16.47 -7.71
CA ASN A 188 -0.30 -16.61 -7.05
C ASN A 188 -0.21 -17.58 -5.86
N GLN A 189 0.41 -18.74 -6.03
CA GLN A 189 0.58 -19.70 -4.95
C GLN A 189 1.42 -19.12 -3.80
N GLU A 190 2.46 -18.33 -4.11
CA GLU A 190 3.28 -17.64 -3.12
C GLU A 190 2.44 -16.63 -2.31
N ALA A 191 1.62 -15.80 -2.96
CA ALA A 191 0.72 -14.86 -2.30
C ALA A 191 -0.31 -15.56 -1.42
N GLN A 192 -0.99 -16.60 -1.94
CA GLN A 192 -1.97 -17.40 -1.21
C GLN A 192 -1.35 -18.07 0.03
N LYS A 193 -0.10 -18.53 -0.12
CA LYS A 193 0.62 -19.14 1.00
C LYS A 193 0.83 -18.13 2.14
N ILE A 194 1.29 -16.92 1.85
CA ILE A 194 1.47 -15.89 2.88
C ILE A 194 0.12 -15.53 3.51
N LEU A 195 -0.94 -15.30 2.70
CA LEU A 195 -2.30 -15.04 3.22
C LEU A 195 -2.79 -16.11 4.19
N LYS A 196 -2.49 -17.37 3.90
CA LYS A 196 -2.82 -18.49 4.80
C LYS A 196 -1.98 -18.46 6.06
N ASP A 197 -0.66 -18.25 5.93
CA ASP A 197 0.29 -18.29 7.05
C ASP A 197 0.01 -17.16 8.06
N VAL A 198 -0.30 -15.94 7.59
CA VAL A 198 -0.61 -14.77 8.45
C VAL A 198 -1.92 -14.92 9.24
N MET A 199 -2.76 -15.90 8.90
CA MET A 199 -4.01 -16.23 9.59
C MET A 199 -4.00 -17.62 10.23
N SER A 200 -2.83 -18.23 10.43
CA SER A 200 -2.70 -19.63 10.90
C SER A 200 -2.20 -19.76 12.36
N LYS A 201 -2.04 -18.67 13.09
CA LYS A 201 -1.48 -18.66 14.45
C LYS A 201 -2.57 -18.55 15.50
N ASP A 202 -2.53 -19.41 16.49
CA ASP A 202 -3.52 -19.49 17.58
C ASP A 202 -3.07 -18.82 18.91
N GLY A 203 -1.87 -18.25 18.93
CA GLY A 203 -1.29 -17.65 20.12
C GLY A 203 -0.66 -18.63 21.13
N SER A 204 -0.75 -19.94 20.90
CA SER A 204 -0.25 -20.97 21.84
C SER A 204 1.26 -20.86 22.14
N GLN A 205 2.05 -20.36 21.18
CA GLN A 205 3.49 -20.13 21.31
C GLN A 205 3.83 -18.63 21.51
N GLY A 206 2.82 -17.79 21.83
CA GLY A 206 2.99 -16.35 21.98
C GLY A 206 3.10 -15.58 20.65
N VAL A 207 2.83 -16.25 19.52
CA VAL A 207 2.69 -15.65 18.18
C VAL A 207 1.26 -15.84 17.72
N TYR A 208 0.64 -14.75 17.25
CA TYR A 208 -0.75 -14.64 16.87
C TYR A 208 -0.89 -14.43 15.37
N ASN A 209 -2.12 -14.38 14.86
CA ASN A 209 -2.40 -13.94 13.51
C ASN A 209 -1.92 -12.49 13.30
N LEU A 210 -1.50 -12.18 12.07
CA LEU A 210 -1.12 -10.82 11.68
C LEU A 210 -2.28 -9.85 11.82
N PHE A 211 -3.50 -10.34 11.60
CA PHE A 211 -4.73 -9.58 11.78
C PHE A 211 -5.44 -10.01 13.06
N ASN A 212 -5.87 -9.04 13.82
CA ASN A 212 -6.79 -9.27 14.93
C ASN A 212 -8.13 -9.76 14.37
N THR A 213 -8.59 -10.92 14.83
CA THR A 213 -9.79 -11.59 14.28
C THR A 213 -11.10 -10.90 14.65
N GLU A 214 -11.12 -10.11 15.71
CA GLU A 214 -12.28 -9.36 16.16
C GLU A 214 -12.39 -8.02 15.41
N SER A 215 -11.37 -7.16 15.49
CA SER A 215 -11.35 -5.85 14.85
C SER A 215 -11.17 -5.90 13.34
N LYS A 216 -10.63 -6.98 12.76
CA LYS A 216 -10.23 -7.16 11.37
C LYS A 216 -9.07 -6.25 10.93
N LEU A 217 -8.30 -5.75 11.88
CA LEU A 217 -7.21 -4.81 11.67
C LEU A 217 -5.85 -5.50 11.82
N VAL A 218 -4.85 -4.94 11.17
CA VAL A 218 -3.46 -5.39 11.26
C VAL A 218 -2.95 -5.15 12.68
N THR A 219 -2.31 -6.14 13.29
CA THR A 219 -1.59 -5.95 14.55
C THR A 219 -0.24 -5.27 14.28
N PHE A 220 0.28 -4.49 15.21
CA PHE A 220 1.61 -3.89 15.04
C PHE A 220 2.68 -4.96 14.78
N VAL A 221 2.79 -5.92 15.68
CA VAL A 221 3.55 -7.17 15.52
C VAL A 221 2.73 -8.30 16.14
N PRO A 222 2.56 -9.44 15.49
CA PRO A 222 1.73 -10.53 15.99
C PRO A 222 2.41 -11.34 17.12
N GLU A 223 2.99 -10.64 18.08
CA GLU A 223 3.62 -11.21 19.27
C GLU A 223 2.89 -10.76 20.55
N LYS A 224 2.83 -11.61 21.56
CA LYS A 224 2.02 -11.44 22.78
C LYS A 224 2.01 -10.04 23.39
N ILE A 225 3.12 -9.32 23.34
CA ILE A 225 3.23 -7.97 23.92
C ILE A 225 2.85 -6.83 22.96
N TYR A 226 2.67 -7.12 21.66
CA TYR A 226 2.48 -6.12 20.61
C TYR A 226 1.22 -6.34 19.74
N TYR A 227 0.49 -7.46 19.92
CA TYR A 227 -0.62 -7.84 19.05
C TYR A 227 -1.95 -7.13 19.35
N ASN A 228 -2.04 -6.35 20.42
CA ASN A 228 -3.26 -5.72 20.90
C ASN A 228 -3.40 -4.22 20.51
N TYR A 229 -2.54 -3.77 19.61
CA TYR A 229 -2.60 -2.44 19.01
C TYR A 229 -2.06 -2.48 17.58
N THR A 230 -2.17 -1.37 16.87
CA THR A 230 -1.78 -1.26 15.46
C THR A 230 -0.93 -0.02 15.20
N ASP A 231 -0.22 -0.02 14.08
CA ASP A 231 0.19 1.18 13.36
C ASP A 231 -0.91 1.51 12.34
N PRO A 232 -1.57 2.68 12.38
CA PRO A 232 -2.59 3.04 11.41
C PRO A 232 -2.12 2.93 9.96
N SER A 233 -0.83 3.20 9.68
CA SER A 233 -0.25 3.12 8.34
C SER A 233 -0.13 1.69 7.79
N TYR A 234 -0.21 0.67 8.63
CA TYR A 234 -0.23 -0.74 8.21
C TYR A 234 -1.57 -1.18 7.64
N ASN A 235 -2.63 -0.38 7.85
CA ASN A 235 -3.97 -0.69 7.37
C ASN A 235 -4.21 -0.05 6.01
N LEU A 236 -4.13 -0.88 4.95
CA LEU A 236 -4.23 -0.46 3.56
C LEU A 236 -5.55 -0.95 2.94
N PRO A 237 -6.66 -0.20 3.08
CA PRO A 237 -7.97 -0.65 2.62
C PRO A 237 -7.99 -1.01 1.13
N ALA A 238 -7.25 -0.28 0.29
CA ALA A 238 -7.13 -0.58 -1.14
C ALA A 238 -6.53 -1.97 -1.43
N PHE A 239 -5.52 -2.40 -0.70
CA PHE A 239 -4.95 -3.74 -0.84
C PHE A 239 -5.93 -4.81 -0.34
N PHE A 240 -6.60 -4.55 0.76
CA PHE A 240 -7.56 -5.50 1.35
C PHE A 240 -8.80 -5.70 0.46
N GLU A 241 -9.23 -4.69 -0.31
CA GLU A 241 -10.24 -4.87 -1.37
C GLU A 241 -9.79 -5.89 -2.42
N LEU A 242 -8.54 -5.84 -2.84
CA LEU A 242 -7.99 -6.80 -3.80
C LEU A 242 -7.87 -8.20 -3.18
N TRP A 243 -7.49 -8.30 -1.90
CA TRP A 243 -7.44 -9.60 -1.22
C TRP A 243 -8.82 -10.23 -1.05
N ALA A 244 -9.86 -9.41 -0.82
CA ALA A 244 -11.24 -9.89 -0.79
C ALA A 244 -11.69 -10.54 -2.11
N LEU A 245 -11.11 -10.09 -3.22
CA LEU A 245 -11.39 -10.62 -4.56
C LEU A 245 -10.53 -11.84 -4.90
N TRP A 246 -9.24 -11.82 -4.52
CA TRP A 246 -8.24 -12.76 -5.05
C TRP A 246 -7.83 -13.88 -4.08
N SER A 247 -8.16 -13.77 -2.78
CA SER A 247 -7.84 -14.80 -1.82
C SER A 247 -8.64 -16.09 -2.02
N ASP A 248 -7.99 -17.23 -1.84
CA ASP A 248 -8.64 -18.54 -1.88
C ASP A 248 -9.25 -18.93 -0.53
N THR A 249 -8.74 -18.37 0.56
CA THR A 249 -9.12 -18.70 1.94
C THR A 249 -9.59 -17.45 2.71
N ASN A 250 -10.34 -17.67 3.79
CA ASN A 250 -10.83 -16.60 4.69
C ASN A 250 -11.62 -15.47 3.98
N LYS A 251 -12.34 -15.78 2.90
CA LYS A 251 -13.02 -14.79 2.03
C LYS A 251 -13.94 -13.85 2.82
N GLU A 252 -14.72 -14.37 3.76
CA GLU A 252 -15.64 -13.54 4.58
C GLU A 252 -14.88 -12.62 5.55
N PHE A 253 -13.68 -12.99 5.98
CA PHE A 253 -12.80 -12.13 6.75
C PHE A 253 -12.29 -10.98 5.89
N TRP A 254 -11.73 -11.29 4.71
CA TRP A 254 -11.16 -10.30 3.81
C TRP A 254 -12.20 -9.31 3.26
N LYS A 255 -13.46 -9.70 3.11
CA LYS A 255 -14.55 -8.77 2.72
C LYS A 255 -14.83 -7.68 3.75
N GLN A 256 -14.55 -7.94 5.04
CA GLN A 256 -14.81 -7.00 6.13
C GLN A 256 -13.60 -6.11 6.44
N THR A 257 -12.41 -6.57 6.07
CA THR A 257 -11.13 -5.91 6.40
C THR A 257 -10.99 -4.51 5.80
N PRO A 258 -11.37 -4.23 4.53
CA PRO A 258 -11.25 -2.89 3.96
C PRO A 258 -12.06 -1.84 4.73
N ASP A 259 -13.29 -2.15 5.09
CA ASP A 259 -14.16 -1.21 5.82
C ASP A 259 -13.69 -1.01 7.26
N ALA A 260 -13.13 -2.04 7.89
CA ALA A 260 -12.49 -1.91 9.19
C ALA A 260 -11.28 -0.96 9.13
N ALA A 261 -10.43 -1.10 8.10
CA ALA A 261 -9.28 -0.23 7.88
C ALA A 261 -9.68 1.22 7.61
N ARG A 262 -10.73 1.48 6.80
CA ARG A 262 -11.28 2.84 6.56
C ARG A 262 -11.77 3.48 7.86
N ARG A 263 -12.52 2.74 8.68
CA ARG A 263 -12.99 3.24 9.99
C ARG A 263 -11.81 3.57 10.91
N LEU A 264 -10.82 2.69 11.01
CA LEU A 264 -9.63 2.97 11.81
C LEU A 264 -8.94 4.27 11.38
N LEU A 265 -8.71 4.46 10.08
CA LEU A 265 -8.07 5.67 9.56
C LEU A 265 -8.89 6.92 9.88
N ALA A 266 -10.22 6.86 9.75
CA ALA A 266 -11.11 7.96 10.11
C ALA A 266 -11.09 8.27 11.62
N ASP A 267 -11.04 7.25 12.47
CA ASP A 267 -11.02 7.40 13.92
C ASP A 267 -9.66 7.85 14.46
N ALA A 268 -8.56 7.36 13.87
CA ALA A 268 -7.20 7.74 14.23
C ALA A 268 -6.82 9.17 13.75
N SER A 269 -7.49 9.68 12.71
CA SER A 269 -7.26 11.04 12.21
C SER A 269 -7.77 12.08 13.19
N HIS A 270 -6.89 12.91 13.74
CA HIS A 270 -7.26 13.95 14.71
C HIS A 270 -8.23 14.96 14.10
N LYS A 271 -9.31 15.25 14.82
CA LYS A 271 -10.49 15.97 14.29
C LYS A 271 -10.25 17.44 13.88
N LYS A 272 -9.13 18.07 14.32
CA LYS A 272 -8.77 19.43 13.91
C LYS A 272 -7.60 19.45 12.93
N THR A 273 -6.56 18.67 13.18
CA THR A 273 -5.31 18.71 12.41
C THR A 273 -5.27 17.69 11.29
N GLY A 274 -6.05 16.62 11.36
CA GLY A 274 -5.94 15.48 10.45
C GLY A 274 -4.70 14.59 10.71
N LEU A 275 -3.84 14.93 11.68
CA LEU A 275 -2.65 14.16 12.01
C LEU A 275 -3.02 12.79 12.57
N PHE A 276 -2.24 11.78 12.20
CA PHE A 276 -2.38 10.41 12.69
C PHE A 276 -1.33 10.13 13.77
N PRO A 277 -1.61 9.32 14.79
CA PRO A 277 -0.56 8.84 15.68
C PRO A 277 0.31 7.80 14.95
N ASP A 278 1.55 7.63 15.41
CA ASP A 278 2.45 6.55 14.98
C ASP A 278 1.84 5.18 15.33
N TYR A 279 1.35 5.02 16.58
CA TYR A 279 0.56 3.84 16.97
C TYR A 279 -0.79 4.22 17.56
N SER A 280 -1.79 3.36 17.33
CA SER A 280 -3.13 3.48 17.92
C SER A 280 -3.66 2.17 18.47
N ALA A 281 -4.62 2.24 19.39
CA ALA A 281 -5.52 1.12 19.66
C ALA A 281 -6.37 0.85 18.41
N PHE A 282 -7.08 -0.28 18.39
CA PHE A 282 -7.94 -0.65 17.24
C PHE A 282 -9.19 0.24 17.09
N ASP A 283 -9.47 1.11 18.05
CA ASP A 283 -10.51 2.15 17.97
C ASP A 283 -9.98 3.52 17.52
N GLY A 284 -8.72 3.59 17.07
CA GLY A 284 -8.06 4.81 16.62
C GLY A 284 -7.46 5.67 17.73
N THR A 285 -7.68 5.36 19.01
CA THR A 285 -7.09 6.12 20.13
C THR A 285 -5.56 6.03 20.10
N PRO A 286 -4.83 7.16 20.16
CA PRO A 286 -3.37 7.16 20.17
C PRO A 286 -2.80 6.26 21.29
N TRP A 287 -1.89 5.38 20.95
CA TRP A 287 -1.37 4.32 21.82
C TRP A 287 0.14 4.45 22.05
N LYS A 288 0.57 4.19 23.29
CA LYS A 288 1.98 4.03 23.63
C LYS A 288 2.19 2.70 24.34
N PRO A 289 2.99 1.78 23.79
CA PRO A 289 3.34 0.55 24.48
C PRO A 289 4.11 0.85 25.78
N LYS A 290 3.88 0.02 26.81
CA LYS A 290 4.62 0.15 28.07
C LYS A 290 6.13 -0.05 27.83
N ASN A 291 6.94 0.83 28.40
CA ASN A 291 8.41 0.84 28.27
C ASN A 291 8.93 1.09 26.84
N TRP A 292 8.12 1.66 25.92
CA TRP A 292 8.60 2.07 24.62
C TRP A 292 9.48 3.31 24.72
N GLY A 293 10.60 3.36 24.00
CA GLY A 293 11.66 4.36 24.16
C GLY A 293 11.28 5.80 23.80
N TYR A 294 10.15 6.00 23.09
CA TYR A 294 9.64 7.30 22.69
C TYR A 294 8.11 7.33 22.74
N ASP A 295 7.52 8.51 22.51
CA ASP A 295 6.06 8.66 22.52
C ASP A 295 5.48 8.40 21.12
N THR A 296 4.84 7.23 20.96
CA THR A 296 4.22 6.77 19.72
C THR A 296 2.82 7.34 19.47
N ARG A 297 2.30 8.14 20.38
CA ARG A 297 1.01 8.84 20.22
C ARG A 297 1.11 10.09 19.35
N ARG A 298 2.33 10.42 18.88
CA ARG A 298 2.63 11.57 18.04
C ARG A 298 2.49 11.21 16.57
N TYR A 299 2.31 12.23 15.72
CA TYR A 299 2.56 12.13 14.30
C TYR A 299 4.06 12.14 14.07
N GLN A 300 4.60 11.03 13.63
CA GLN A 300 6.03 10.84 13.38
C GLN A 300 6.24 9.54 12.57
N PHE A 301 7.45 9.35 12.03
CA PHE A 301 7.90 8.14 11.34
C PHE A 301 6.86 7.61 10.33
N ASP A 302 6.24 6.48 10.61
CA ASP A 302 5.36 5.75 9.70
C ASP A 302 3.99 6.42 9.52
N ALA A 303 3.59 7.29 10.43
CA ALA A 303 2.32 8.03 10.35
C ALA A 303 2.13 8.80 9.03
N LEU A 304 3.23 9.24 8.39
CA LEU A 304 3.17 9.91 7.08
C LEU A 304 2.52 9.04 5.99
N ARG A 305 2.67 7.71 6.06
CA ARG A 305 2.10 6.77 5.07
C ARG A 305 0.58 6.75 5.07
N CYS A 306 -0.08 7.16 6.16
CA CYS A 306 -1.55 7.24 6.22
C CYS A 306 -2.12 8.12 5.11
N ALA A 307 -1.49 9.27 4.80
CA ALA A 307 -1.91 10.13 3.70
C ALA A 307 -1.85 9.41 2.35
N MET A 308 -0.77 8.65 2.10
CA MET A 308 -0.61 7.85 0.88
C MET A 308 -1.68 6.75 0.80
N ASN A 309 -1.93 6.03 1.91
CA ASN A 309 -2.92 4.95 1.95
C ASN A 309 -4.34 5.46 1.69
N VAL A 310 -4.72 6.59 2.30
CA VAL A 310 -6.03 7.23 2.08
C VAL A 310 -6.16 7.69 0.63
N GLY A 311 -5.13 8.36 0.09
CA GLY A 311 -5.12 8.83 -1.30
C GLY A 311 -5.24 7.67 -2.29
N MET A 312 -4.50 6.58 -2.06
CA MET A 312 -4.56 5.36 -2.89
C MET A 312 -5.96 4.74 -2.87
N ASP A 313 -6.57 4.55 -1.71
CA ASP A 313 -7.91 3.98 -1.60
C ASP A 313 -8.97 4.89 -2.25
N TYR A 314 -8.83 6.20 -2.10
CA TYR A 314 -9.70 7.18 -2.75
C TYR A 314 -9.68 7.03 -4.27
N TYR A 315 -8.52 7.06 -4.92
CA TYR A 315 -8.50 7.03 -6.39
C TYR A 315 -8.65 5.62 -6.97
N TRP A 316 -8.36 4.55 -6.20
CA TRP A 316 -8.59 3.17 -6.66
C TRP A 316 -10.05 2.75 -6.55
N PHE A 317 -10.71 3.03 -5.42
CA PHE A 317 -12.04 2.48 -5.13
C PHE A 317 -13.10 3.56 -4.86
N GLY A 318 -12.77 4.67 -4.24
CA GLY A 318 -13.70 5.77 -3.93
C GLY A 318 -14.84 5.40 -2.97
N LYS A 319 -14.69 4.32 -2.19
CA LYS A 319 -15.79 3.79 -1.37
C LYS A 319 -16.08 4.58 -0.09
N ASP A 320 -15.15 5.41 0.37
CA ASP A 320 -15.27 6.24 1.58
C ASP A 320 -14.88 7.69 1.30
N ALA A 321 -15.20 8.18 0.11
CA ALA A 321 -14.71 9.43 -0.43
C ALA A 321 -14.96 10.64 0.45
N ALA A 322 -16.12 10.74 1.10
CA ALA A 322 -16.45 11.88 1.97
C ALA A 322 -15.51 11.98 3.18
N ASN A 323 -15.33 10.88 3.92
CA ASN A 323 -14.41 10.84 5.06
C ASN A 323 -12.95 11.03 4.62
N GLN A 324 -12.56 10.42 3.51
CA GLN A 324 -11.21 10.53 2.96
C GLN A 324 -10.89 11.97 2.56
N THR A 325 -11.81 12.65 1.89
CA THR A 325 -11.68 14.08 1.55
C THR A 325 -11.57 14.95 2.81
N GLU A 326 -12.38 14.68 3.82
CA GLU A 326 -12.35 15.44 5.07
C GLU A 326 -11.03 15.24 5.82
N MET A 327 -10.57 13.99 5.98
CA MET A 327 -9.29 13.66 6.63
C MET A 327 -8.11 14.36 5.96
N ILE A 328 -8.00 14.21 4.64
CA ILE A 328 -6.89 14.76 3.87
C ILE A 328 -6.96 16.29 3.82
N SER A 329 -8.15 16.88 3.72
CA SER A 329 -8.31 18.34 3.77
C SER A 329 -7.82 18.91 5.10
N ARG A 330 -8.16 18.29 6.25
CA ARG A 330 -7.63 18.71 7.55
C ARG A 330 -6.11 18.59 7.62
N LEU A 331 -5.58 17.45 7.21
CA LEU A 331 -4.14 17.16 7.26
C LEU A 331 -3.33 18.14 6.41
N LEU A 332 -3.70 18.33 5.16
CA LEU A 332 -2.92 19.17 4.25
C LEU A 332 -3.09 20.67 4.54
N ASN A 333 -4.26 21.12 5.02
CA ASN A 333 -4.42 22.47 5.54
C ASN A 333 -3.59 22.72 6.79
N PHE A 334 -3.44 21.73 7.68
CA PHE A 334 -2.56 21.82 8.83
C PHE A 334 -1.09 22.03 8.40
N PHE A 335 -0.59 21.22 7.45
CA PHE A 335 0.77 21.40 6.93
C PHE A 335 0.95 22.71 6.16
N LYS A 336 -0.07 23.19 5.46
CA LYS A 336 -0.03 24.52 4.83
C LYS A 336 0.11 25.63 5.88
N GLN A 337 -0.58 25.54 7.01
CA GLN A 337 -0.45 26.50 8.12
C GLN A 337 0.92 26.44 8.78
N ASP A 338 1.55 25.26 8.85
CA ASP A 338 2.94 25.05 9.27
C ASP A 338 3.96 25.47 8.19
N ASN A 339 3.50 25.95 7.05
CA ASN A 339 4.31 26.28 5.87
C ASN A 339 5.15 25.07 5.39
N PHE A 340 4.67 23.86 5.59
CA PHE A 340 5.38 22.61 5.28
C PHE A 340 6.81 22.58 5.84
N THR A 341 6.97 22.92 7.10
CA THR A 341 8.29 23.09 7.72
C THR A 341 8.71 21.90 8.57
N HIS A 342 7.77 21.34 9.35
CA HIS A 342 8.09 20.31 10.34
C HIS A 342 7.51 18.95 9.97
N GLU A 343 8.15 17.89 10.45
CA GLU A 343 7.76 16.50 10.22
C GLU A 343 7.04 15.88 11.42
N TYR A 344 7.37 16.29 12.65
CA TYR A 344 6.89 15.68 13.89
C TYR A 344 6.02 16.63 14.69
N PHE A 345 4.89 16.10 15.21
CA PHE A 345 3.93 16.87 16.01
C PHE A 345 3.27 15.97 17.05
N ASN A 346 2.80 16.53 18.14
CA ASN A 346 1.67 15.91 18.84
C ASN A 346 0.46 15.92 17.89
N VAL A 347 -0.45 14.95 17.98
CA VAL A 347 -1.60 14.87 17.04
C VAL A 347 -2.52 16.10 17.11
N ASP A 348 -2.48 16.87 18.21
CA ASP A 348 -3.20 18.15 18.33
C ASP A 348 -2.52 19.33 17.62
N GLY A 349 -1.37 19.09 17.00
CA GLY A 349 -0.56 20.08 16.28
C GLY A 349 0.49 20.81 17.15
N SER A 350 0.57 20.52 18.44
CA SER A 350 1.58 21.09 19.33
C SER A 350 2.94 20.40 19.16
N ALA A 351 3.98 21.00 19.71
CA ALA A 351 5.36 20.49 19.76
C ALA A 351 5.95 20.13 18.37
N PRO A 352 5.97 21.07 17.39
CA PRO A 352 6.59 20.85 16.09
C PRO A 352 8.07 20.51 16.23
N ALA A 353 8.58 19.58 15.43
CA ALA A 353 9.97 19.18 15.40
C ALA A 353 10.35 18.50 14.08
N GLY A 354 11.65 18.30 13.85
CA GLY A 354 12.15 17.73 12.59
C GLY A 354 11.99 18.67 11.41
N ASN A 355 12.49 18.24 10.26
CA ASN A 355 12.33 18.95 9.00
C ASN A 355 11.39 18.16 8.10
N TYR A 356 10.55 18.85 7.35
CA TYR A 356 9.62 18.25 6.39
C TYR A 356 10.37 17.36 5.40
N SER A 357 10.13 16.06 5.44
CA SER A 357 10.95 15.08 4.72
C SER A 357 10.44 14.80 3.30
N THR A 358 11.35 14.34 2.44
CA THR A 358 11.03 13.87 1.07
C THR A 358 9.91 12.80 1.07
N GLY A 359 9.93 11.86 2.04
CA GLY A 359 8.87 10.86 2.18
C GLY A 359 7.51 11.47 2.46
N MET A 360 7.47 12.49 3.33
CA MET A 360 6.26 13.21 3.69
C MET A 360 5.72 14.06 2.55
N ILE A 361 6.61 14.75 1.80
CA ILE A 361 6.25 15.45 0.56
C ILE A 361 5.54 14.48 -0.39
N GLY A 362 6.12 13.31 -0.58
CA GLY A 362 5.56 12.27 -1.43
C GLY A 362 4.19 11.78 -0.96
N ALA A 363 4.09 11.34 0.30
CA ALA A 363 2.85 10.80 0.87
C ALA A 363 1.70 11.82 0.82
N ASN A 364 1.99 13.11 1.14
CA ASN A 364 1.01 14.18 1.07
C ASN A 364 0.56 14.49 -0.36
N ALA A 365 1.43 14.38 -1.35
CA ALA A 365 1.06 14.53 -2.75
C ALA A 365 0.14 13.40 -3.24
N VAL A 366 0.32 12.16 -2.74
CA VAL A 366 -0.65 11.08 -3.01
C VAL A 366 -1.97 11.36 -2.30
N GLY A 367 -1.96 11.87 -1.07
CA GLY A 367 -3.16 12.33 -0.38
C GLY A 367 -3.97 13.33 -1.20
N ALA A 368 -3.30 14.17 -2.00
CA ALA A 368 -3.97 15.19 -2.83
C ALA A 368 -4.98 14.62 -3.85
N PHE A 369 -4.97 13.33 -4.17
CA PHE A 369 -6.06 12.70 -4.92
C PHE A 369 -7.44 12.89 -4.26
N ALA A 370 -7.49 12.97 -2.93
CA ALA A 370 -8.72 13.12 -2.16
C ALA A 370 -9.08 14.59 -1.84
N LEU A 371 -8.36 15.58 -2.38
CA LEU A 371 -8.65 17.00 -2.14
C LEU A 371 -9.67 17.58 -3.12
N ASN A 372 -10.59 18.39 -2.58
CA ASN A 372 -11.42 19.29 -3.37
C ASN A 372 -10.75 20.66 -3.64
N ASP A 373 -9.86 21.09 -2.72
CA ASP A 373 -9.07 22.34 -2.88
C ASP A 373 -7.98 22.13 -3.94
N LYS A 374 -8.26 22.65 -5.17
CA LYS A 374 -7.36 22.51 -6.31
C LYS A 374 -6.05 23.27 -6.16
N ASP A 375 -6.05 24.39 -5.44
CA ASP A 375 -4.84 25.18 -5.23
C ASP A 375 -3.90 24.50 -4.24
N LEU A 376 -4.45 23.95 -3.16
CA LEU A 376 -3.69 23.14 -2.22
C LEU A 376 -3.19 21.84 -2.87
N ALA A 377 -4.02 21.16 -3.66
CA ALA A 377 -3.59 20.00 -4.42
C ALA A 377 -2.43 20.33 -5.37
N LYS A 378 -2.55 21.41 -6.13
CA LYS A 378 -1.49 21.89 -7.02
C LYS A 378 -0.20 22.19 -6.26
N GLU A 379 -0.28 22.82 -5.08
CA GLU A 379 0.88 23.10 -4.24
C GLU A 379 1.60 21.81 -3.81
N CYS A 380 0.86 20.79 -3.33
CA CYS A 380 1.44 19.51 -2.93
C CYS A 380 2.07 18.78 -4.13
N ILE A 381 1.43 18.79 -5.29
CA ILE A 381 1.94 18.17 -6.51
C ILE A 381 3.19 18.88 -7.02
N GLN A 382 3.24 20.23 -6.95
CA GLN A 382 4.42 21.01 -7.32
C GLN A 382 5.60 20.70 -6.40
N LYS A 383 5.37 20.63 -5.07
CA LYS A 383 6.42 20.26 -4.11
C LYS A 383 7.02 18.89 -4.43
N LEU A 384 6.19 17.89 -4.75
CA LEU A 384 6.70 16.57 -5.13
C LEU A 384 7.50 16.61 -6.44
N TRP A 385 7.04 17.38 -7.43
CA TRP A 385 7.76 17.50 -8.71
C TRP A 385 9.13 18.14 -8.54
N ASP A 386 9.22 19.17 -7.73
CA ASP A 386 10.44 19.96 -7.51
C ASP A 386 11.38 19.34 -6.47
N GLU A 387 10.91 18.33 -5.72
CA GLU A 387 11.70 17.69 -4.67
C GLU A 387 12.97 17.05 -5.25
N PRO A 388 14.16 17.39 -4.73
CA PRO A 388 15.40 16.78 -5.13
C PRO A 388 15.46 15.30 -4.72
N LEU A 389 16.14 14.49 -5.52
CA LEU A 389 16.35 13.09 -5.18
C LEU A 389 17.15 12.95 -3.88
N PRO A 390 16.64 12.24 -2.86
CA PRO A 390 17.34 12.08 -1.61
C PRO A 390 18.66 11.34 -1.78
N THR A 391 19.70 11.88 -1.16
CA THR A 391 21.05 11.34 -1.14
C THR A 391 21.52 11.11 0.30
N GLY A 392 22.73 10.62 0.48
CA GLY A 392 23.32 10.48 1.81
C GLY A 392 22.81 9.26 2.58
N LYS A 393 23.02 9.29 3.89
CA LYS A 393 22.85 8.14 4.79
C LYS A 393 21.38 7.71 4.93
N PHE A 394 20.44 8.64 4.92
CA PHE A 394 19.02 8.39 5.18
C PHE A 394 18.16 8.34 3.90
N ARG A 395 18.78 8.10 2.73
CA ARG A 395 18.05 8.04 1.46
C ARG A 395 17.12 6.83 1.29
N TYR A 396 17.24 5.81 2.14
CA TYR A 396 16.46 4.57 2.02
C TYR A 396 14.96 4.80 2.20
N TYR A 397 14.49 5.05 3.41
CA TYR A 397 13.05 5.10 3.71
C TYR A 397 12.32 6.20 2.92
N SER A 398 12.77 7.45 3.09
CA SER A 398 12.17 8.58 2.38
C SER A 398 12.25 8.44 0.85
N GLY A 399 13.33 7.83 0.34
CA GLY A 399 13.51 7.59 -1.09
C GLY A 399 12.55 6.54 -1.64
N MET A 400 12.32 5.44 -0.92
CA MET A 400 11.37 4.41 -1.33
C MET A 400 9.92 4.93 -1.31
N VAL A 401 9.53 5.66 -0.26
CA VAL A 401 8.21 6.32 -0.19
C VAL A 401 8.07 7.36 -1.30
N TYR A 402 9.10 8.19 -1.54
CA TYR A 402 9.11 9.17 -2.63
C TYR A 402 8.91 8.49 -4.00
N MET A 403 9.64 7.39 -4.28
CA MET A 403 9.52 6.69 -5.56
C MET A 403 8.12 6.10 -5.76
N MET A 404 7.54 5.46 -4.73
CA MET A 404 6.15 4.99 -4.79
C MET A 404 5.18 6.16 -5.01
N SER A 405 5.37 7.29 -4.32
CA SER A 405 4.52 8.48 -4.48
C SER A 405 4.58 9.05 -5.90
N MET A 406 5.78 9.08 -6.50
CA MET A 406 5.95 9.47 -7.90
C MET A 406 5.17 8.55 -8.86
N LEU A 407 5.17 7.24 -8.60
CA LEU A 407 4.37 6.28 -9.38
C LEU A 407 2.87 6.53 -9.20
N HIS A 408 2.39 6.77 -7.97
CA HIS A 408 1.00 7.10 -7.71
C HIS A 408 0.55 8.35 -8.48
N VAL A 409 1.25 9.46 -8.26
CA VAL A 409 0.87 10.78 -8.78
C VAL A 409 0.97 10.85 -10.30
N SER A 410 1.83 10.05 -10.91
CA SER A 410 1.99 9.96 -12.37
C SER A 410 0.97 9.06 -13.08
N GLY A 411 0.11 8.34 -12.33
CA GLY A 411 -0.80 7.33 -12.88
C GLY A 411 -0.12 6.01 -13.27
N ASN A 412 1.11 5.77 -12.79
CA ASN A 412 1.87 4.55 -13.06
C ASN A 412 1.80 3.53 -11.90
N PHE A 413 1.17 3.87 -10.77
CA PHE A 413 0.87 2.91 -9.72
C PHE A 413 -0.54 2.34 -9.92
N ARG A 414 -0.61 1.17 -10.54
CA ARG A 414 -1.86 0.62 -11.09
C ARG A 414 -2.24 -0.69 -10.40
N ILE A 415 -3.53 -0.96 -10.37
CA ILE A 415 -4.03 -2.30 -10.10
C ILE A 415 -3.74 -3.15 -11.35
N ILE A 416 -2.97 -4.21 -11.17
CA ILE A 416 -2.64 -5.17 -12.22
C ILE A 416 -3.60 -6.34 -12.04
N LYS A 417 -4.48 -6.55 -13.06
CA LYS A 417 -5.58 -7.53 -13.05
C LYS A 417 -5.27 -8.68 -13.99
#